data_0c5c19af1a50316727fec2ce4ac3baba
#
_entry.id   0c5c19af1a50316727fec2ce4ac3baba
#
_cell.length_a   1.000
_cell.length_b   1.000
_cell.length_c   1.000
_cell.angle_alpha   90.00
_cell.angle_beta   90.00
_cell.angle_gamma   90.00
#
_symmetry.space_group_name_H-M   'P 1'
#
loop_
_entity.id
_entity.type
_entity.pdbx_description
1 polymer ?
#
loop_
_entity_poly.entity_id
_entity_poly.type
_entity_poly.pdbx_seq_one_letter_code
_entity_poly.pdbx_strand_id
1 'polypeptide(L)'
;MSDRVAHLQGNAITTGWPSEQDVVLMSYVWSAVGGNDIGTLALRASEALKPGGLVLVHDFMVNDQYEGPGFAAWYLLAAMLDNPEAVCLTPGFVEAALREAGFVIEGTETMLDEITQLTRARRL
;
A
#
# COMPACT_ATOMS: atom_id res chain seq x y z
N MET A 1 22.15 -4.35 -16.15
CA MET A 1 20.92 -4.08 -15.37
C MET A 1 19.75 -4.93 -15.84
N SER A 2 19.64 -5.16 -17.17
CA SER A 2 18.51 -5.92 -17.72
C SER A 2 18.44 -7.37 -17.22
N ASP A 3 19.56 -7.95 -16.80
CA ASP A 3 19.63 -9.31 -16.25
C ASP A 3 19.10 -9.42 -14.82
N ARG A 4 18.91 -8.28 -14.13
CA ARG A 4 18.41 -8.24 -12.74
C ARG A 4 17.05 -7.57 -12.60
N VAL A 5 16.51 -7.03 -13.69
CA VAL A 5 15.22 -6.34 -13.69
C VAL A 5 14.33 -6.95 -14.77
N ALA A 6 13.15 -7.35 -14.40
CA ALA A 6 12.13 -7.83 -15.32
C ALA A 6 10.88 -6.98 -15.20
N HIS A 7 10.25 -6.67 -16.31
CA HIS A 7 8.98 -5.95 -16.35
C HIS A 7 7.88 -6.92 -16.74
N LEU A 8 6.86 -7.02 -15.89
CA LEU A 8 5.71 -7.88 -16.12
C LEU A 8 4.49 -7.01 -16.42
N GLN A 9 3.97 -7.13 -17.62
CA GLN A 9 2.77 -6.41 -18.01
C GLN A 9 1.54 -7.09 -17.40
N GLY A 10 0.60 -6.31 -16.91
CA GLY A 10 -0.65 -6.85 -16.40
C GLY A 10 -1.38 -5.86 -15.49
N ASN A 11 -2.52 -6.32 -14.97
CA ASN A 11 -3.29 -5.60 -13.98
C ASN A 11 -2.95 -6.19 -12.60
N ALA A 12 -2.51 -5.33 -11.68
CA ALA A 12 -2.09 -5.78 -10.35
C ALA A 12 -3.18 -6.53 -9.59
N ILE A 13 -4.45 -6.25 -9.90
CA ILE A 13 -5.58 -6.89 -9.23
C ILE A 13 -5.85 -8.29 -9.79
N THR A 14 -5.71 -8.49 -11.09
CA THR A 14 -6.13 -9.72 -11.77
C THR A 14 -4.98 -10.58 -12.27
N THR A 15 -3.83 -10.00 -12.56
CA THR A 15 -2.65 -10.73 -13.06
C THR A 15 -1.89 -11.35 -11.89
N GLY A 16 -1.37 -12.57 -12.06
CA GLY A 16 -0.58 -13.23 -11.03
C GLY A 16 0.73 -12.52 -10.75
N TRP A 17 1.15 -12.51 -9.49
CA TRP A 17 2.43 -11.93 -9.08
C TRP A 17 3.48 -13.04 -8.93
N PRO A 18 4.77 -12.71 -9.14
CA PRO A 18 5.83 -13.66 -8.84
C PRO A 18 5.80 -14.08 -7.37
N SER A 19 6.05 -15.35 -7.10
CA SER A 19 6.10 -15.87 -5.73
C SER A 19 7.52 -15.84 -5.17
N GLU A 20 7.67 -16.19 -3.91
CA GLU A 20 8.97 -16.32 -3.24
C GLU A 20 9.79 -15.03 -3.22
N GLN A 21 9.10 -13.91 -3.08
CA GLN A 21 9.75 -12.59 -3.01
C GLN A 21 10.20 -12.26 -1.59
N ASP A 22 11.26 -11.48 -1.48
CA ASP A 22 11.76 -11.01 -0.20
C ASP A 22 11.08 -9.71 0.25
N VAL A 23 10.76 -8.85 -0.72
CA VAL A 23 10.16 -7.53 -0.48
C VAL A 23 9.12 -7.24 -1.55
N VAL A 24 8.00 -6.67 -1.13
CA VAL A 24 6.99 -6.07 -2.02
C VAL A 24 6.86 -4.61 -1.65
N LEU A 25 7.06 -3.73 -2.62
CA LEU A 25 6.84 -2.29 -2.46
C LEU A 25 5.64 -1.86 -3.29
N MET A 26 4.68 -1.23 -2.63
CA MET A 26 3.55 -0.60 -3.29
C MET A 26 3.59 0.90 -2.99
N SER A 27 3.98 1.69 -3.99
CA SER A 27 4.14 3.14 -3.83
C SER A 27 3.12 3.85 -4.71
N TYR A 28 2.29 4.68 -4.10
CA TYR A 28 1.20 5.43 -4.75
C TYR A 28 0.18 4.52 -5.47
N VAL A 29 -0.01 3.32 -4.96
CA VAL A 29 -0.94 2.34 -5.55
C VAL A 29 -2.28 2.33 -4.82
N TRP A 30 -2.23 2.29 -3.50
CA TRP A 30 -3.45 2.14 -2.69
C TRP A 30 -4.40 3.35 -2.79
N SER A 31 -3.84 4.55 -2.98
CA SER A 31 -4.65 5.76 -3.17
C SER A 31 -5.37 5.79 -4.52
N ALA A 32 -4.95 4.96 -5.46
CA ALA A 32 -5.48 4.94 -6.82
C ALA A 32 -6.54 3.86 -7.07
N VAL A 33 -6.77 2.96 -6.10
CA VAL A 33 -7.71 1.84 -6.26
C VAL A 33 -8.89 1.98 -5.31
N GLY A 34 -9.96 1.24 -5.56
CA GLY A 34 -11.10 1.19 -4.67
C GLY A 34 -10.84 0.39 -3.40
N GLY A 35 -11.65 0.62 -2.37
CA GLY A 35 -11.45 -0.02 -1.07
C GLY A 35 -11.41 -1.54 -1.12
N ASN A 36 -12.24 -2.16 -1.97
CA ASN A 36 -12.24 -3.62 -2.13
C ASN A 36 -10.93 -4.13 -2.74
N ASP A 37 -10.33 -3.34 -3.62
CA ASP A 37 -9.09 -3.73 -4.29
C ASP A 37 -7.88 -3.63 -3.36
N ILE A 38 -7.95 -2.78 -2.34
CA ILE A 38 -6.88 -2.67 -1.33
C ILE A 38 -6.70 -4.02 -0.61
N GLY A 39 -7.80 -4.65 -0.19
CA GLY A 39 -7.74 -5.96 0.44
C GLY A 39 -7.12 -7.01 -0.49
N THR A 40 -7.48 -6.97 -1.77
CA THR A 40 -6.90 -7.86 -2.78
C THR A 40 -5.40 -7.64 -2.92
N LEU A 41 -4.96 -6.39 -2.99
CA LEU A 41 -3.53 -6.06 -3.10
C LEU A 41 -2.75 -6.55 -1.88
N ALA A 42 -3.30 -6.34 -0.68
CA ALA A 42 -2.66 -6.80 0.56
C ALA A 42 -2.53 -8.33 0.57
N LEU A 43 -3.57 -9.04 0.17
CA LEU A 43 -3.55 -10.50 0.11
C LEU A 43 -2.55 -11.00 -0.93
N ARG A 44 -2.50 -10.38 -2.11
CA ARG A 44 -1.53 -10.73 -3.14
C ARG A 44 -0.10 -10.52 -2.69
N ALA A 45 0.15 -9.43 -1.95
CA ALA A 45 1.47 -9.20 -1.38
C ALA A 45 1.84 -10.31 -0.39
N SER A 46 0.90 -10.73 0.44
CA SER A 46 1.13 -11.85 1.37
C SER A 46 1.48 -13.14 0.61
N GLU A 47 0.75 -13.46 -0.43
CA GLU A 47 0.99 -14.67 -1.22
C GLU A 47 2.31 -14.61 -2.00
N ALA A 48 2.71 -13.43 -2.46
CA ALA A 48 3.94 -13.25 -3.21
C ALA A 48 5.20 -13.34 -2.35
N LEU A 49 5.09 -13.00 -1.07
CA LEU A 49 6.23 -12.94 -0.15
C LEU A 49 6.54 -14.30 0.45
N LYS A 50 7.82 -14.55 0.70
CA LYS A 50 8.25 -15.64 1.58
C LYS A 50 7.78 -15.39 3.00
N PRO A 51 7.64 -16.43 3.84
CA PRO A 51 7.47 -16.21 5.28
C PRO A 51 8.59 -15.31 5.82
N GLY A 52 8.23 -14.29 6.60
CA GLY A 52 9.17 -13.29 7.08
C GLY A 52 9.51 -12.20 6.08
N GLY A 53 8.96 -12.25 4.88
CA GLY A 53 9.16 -11.22 3.86
C GLY A 53 8.53 -9.88 4.25
N LEU A 54 9.02 -8.81 3.65
CA LEU A 54 8.68 -7.44 4.01
C LEU A 54 7.74 -6.83 2.98
N VAL A 55 6.62 -6.26 3.42
CA VAL A 55 5.78 -5.41 2.60
C VAL A 55 5.99 -3.95 3.01
N LEU A 56 6.10 -3.08 2.02
CA LEU A 56 6.23 -1.64 2.19
C LEU A 56 5.08 -0.98 1.44
N VAL A 57 4.24 -0.23 2.15
CA VAL A 57 3.16 0.54 1.55
C VAL A 57 3.47 2.02 1.75
N HIS A 58 3.75 2.70 0.66
CA HIS A 58 4.11 4.11 0.64
C HIS A 58 3.03 4.89 -0.11
N ASP A 59 2.44 5.89 0.53
CA ASP A 59 1.39 6.67 -0.10
C ASP A 59 1.14 7.97 0.65
N PHE A 60 0.31 8.81 0.06
CA PHE A 60 -0.29 9.94 0.77
C PHE A 60 -1.25 9.41 1.84
N MET A 61 -1.10 9.88 3.06
CA MET A 61 -1.99 9.50 4.15
C MET A 61 -2.26 10.73 5.03
N VAL A 62 -3.50 10.85 5.49
CA VAL A 62 -3.84 11.80 6.54
C VAL A 62 -3.74 11.08 7.88
N ASN A 63 -3.62 11.83 8.98
CA ASN A 63 -3.57 11.20 10.30
C ASN A 63 -4.93 10.55 10.63
N ASP A 64 -4.95 9.70 11.65
CA ASP A 64 -6.15 8.94 11.99
C ASP A 64 -7.33 9.81 12.44
N GLN A 65 -7.07 11.06 12.82
CA GLN A 65 -8.09 12.03 13.18
C GLN A 65 -8.56 12.87 11.98
N TYR A 66 -8.02 12.65 10.80
CA TYR A 66 -8.33 13.40 9.57
C TYR A 66 -7.99 14.89 9.66
N GLU A 67 -6.97 15.22 10.43
CA GLU A 67 -6.56 16.62 10.64
C GLU A 67 -5.50 17.12 9.68
N GLY A 68 -4.85 16.22 8.95
CA GLY A 68 -3.80 16.62 8.01
C GLY A 68 -2.78 15.51 7.78
N PRO A 69 -1.72 15.75 7.06
CA PRO A 69 -1.36 17.07 6.48
C PRO A 69 -2.31 17.49 5.36
N GLY A 70 -2.47 18.81 5.21
CA GLY A 70 -3.43 19.35 4.26
C GLY A 70 -3.20 18.96 2.82
N PHE A 71 -1.95 18.87 2.37
CA PHE A 71 -1.63 18.44 1.01
C PHE A 71 -2.08 17.01 0.76
N ALA A 72 -1.82 16.10 1.70
CA ALA A 72 -2.26 14.71 1.57
C ALA A 72 -3.78 14.61 1.53
N ALA A 73 -4.47 15.37 2.38
CA ALA A 73 -5.93 15.40 2.38
C ALA A 73 -6.47 15.90 1.03
N TRP A 74 -5.86 16.94 0.47
CA TRP A 74 -6.26 17.48 -0.82
C TRP A 74 -6.03 16.47 -1.95
N TYR A 75 -4.87 15.81 -1.94
CA TYR A 75 -4.57 14.78 -2.94
C TYR A 75 -5.57 13.63 -2.89
N LEU A 76 -5.87 13.14 -1.68
CA LEU A 76 -6.81 12.03 -1.52
C LEU A 76 -8.23 12.42 -1.92
N LEU A 77 -8.63 13.67 -1.63
CA LEU A 77 -9.91 14.16 -2.09
C LEU A 77 -9.99 14.22 -3.61
N ALA A 78 -8.92 14.70 -4.26
CA ALA A 78 -8.85 14.71 -5.73
C ALA A 78 -8.93 13.30 -6.31
N ALA A 79 -8.26 12.32 -5.68
CA ALA A 79 -8.33 10.92 -6.10
C ALA A 79 -9.77 10.38 -6.00
N MET A 80 -10.51 10.77 -4.96
CA MET A 80 -11.92 10.37 -4.80
C MET A 80 -12.82 10.98 -5.86
N LEU A 81 -12.51 12.16 -6.36
CA LEU A 81 -13.28 12.77 -7.46
C LEU A 81 -13.08 11.98 -8.76
N ASP A 82 -11.89 11.46 -8.98
CA ASP A 82 -11.58 10.65 -10.15
C ASP A 82 -12.09 9.21 -10.00
N ASN A 83 -11.99 8.65 -8.79
CA ASN A 83 -12.47 7.33 -8.46
C ASN A 83 -13.29 7.39 -7.16
N PRO A 84 -14.64 7.42 -7.26
CA PRO A 84 -15.49 7.53 -6.06
C PRO A 84 -15.33 6.39 -5.06
N GLU A 85 -14.76 5.25 -5.47
CA GLU A 85 -14.52 4.12 -4.58
C GLU A 85 -13.18 4.20 -3.86
N ALA A 86 -12.35 5.19 -4.19
CA ALA A 86 -11.06 5.40 -3.52
C ALA A 86 -11.29 5.73 -2.04
N VAL A 87 -10.33 5.29 -1.22
CA VAL A 87 -10.40 5.45 0.23
C VAL A 87 -9.45 6.57 0.67
N CYS A 88 -9.89 7.35 1.65
CA CYS A 88 -9.01 8.30 2.31
C CYS A 88 -8.07 7.53 3.24
N LEU A 89 -6.82 7.37 2.82
CA LEU A 89 -5.86 6.53 3.54
C LEU A 89 -5.40 7.20 4.83
N THR A 90 -5.37 6.41 5.90
CA THR A 90 -4.76 6.76 7.18
C THR A 90 -3.81 5.63 7.59
N PRO A 91 -2.82 5.90 8.46
CA PRO A 91 -1.98 4.81 8.97
C PRO A 91 -2.78 3.68 9.59
N GLY A 92 -3.82 4.00 10.38
CA GLY A 92 -4.66 2.98 11.00
C GLY A 92 -5.39 2.11 10.00
N PHE A 93 -5.91 2.71 8.92
CA PHE A 93 -6.58 1.95 7.86
C PHE A 93 -5.61 1.01 7.15
N VAL A 94 -4.43 1.52 6.78
CA VAL A 94 -3.41 0.74 6.09
C VAL A 94 -2.94 -0.42 6.96
N GLU A 95 -2.65 -0.16 8.22
CA GLU A 95 -2.21 -1.20 9.16
C GLU A 95 -3.28 -2.27 9.36
N ALA A 96 -4.55 -1.86 9.50
CA ALA A 96 -5.65 -2.81 9.66
C ALA A 96 -5.79 -3.72 8.44
N ALA A 97 -5.71 -3.16 7.23
CA ALA A 97 -5.80 -3.93 5.99
C ALA A 97 -4.66 -4.95 5.88
N LEU A 98 -3.45 -4.55 6.28
CA LEU A 98 -2.30 -5.46 6.27
C LEU A 98 -2.46 -6.57 7.33
N ARG A 99 -2.97 -6.25 8.52
CA ARG A 99 -3.23 -7.27 9.55
C ARG A 99 -4.24 -8.30 9.06
N GLU A 100 -5.28 -7.88 8.38
CA GLU A 100 -6.28 -8.80 7.83
C GLU A 100 -5.68 -9.74 6.80
N ALA A 101 -4.64 -9.31 6.10
CA ALA A 101 -3.94 -10.14 5.12
C ALA A 101 -2.85 -11.03 5.73
N GLY A 102 -2.69 -11.02 7.06
CA GLY A 102 -1.75 -11.90 7.75
C GLY A 102 -0.40 -11.29 8.05
N PHE A 103 -0.27 -9.96 8.01
CA PHE A 103 0.97 -9.28 8.32
C PHE A 103 1.05 -8.86 9.78
N VAL A 104 2.27 -8.82 10.29
CA VAL A 104 2.61 -8.18 11.56
C VAL A 104 3.17 -6.81 11.28
N ILE A 105 2.56 -5.77 11.83
CA ILE A 105 2.95 -4.38 11.57
C ILE A 105 4.23 -4.06 12.35
N GLU A 106 5.22 -3.50 11.65
CA GLU A 106 6.44 -2.99 12.26
C GLU A 106 6.35 -1.50 12.58
N GLY A 107 5.55 -0.77 11.83
CA GLY A 107 5.30 0.64 12.10
C GLY A 107 5.01 1.43 10.84
N THR A 108 4.60 2.67 11.04
CA THR A 108 4.40 3.66 10.00
C THR A 108 5.25 4.87 10.32
N GLU A 109 6.02 5.33 9.35
CA GLU A 109 6.89 6.48 9.53
C GLU A 109 6.65 7.53 8.44
N THR A 110 6.95 8.78 8.78
CA THR A 110 6.81 9.90 7.86
C THR A 110 7.91 9.86 6.82
N MET A 111 7.52 10.12 5.58
CA MET A 111 8.44 10.26 4.46
C MET A 111 8.38 11.72 3.94
N LEU A 112 8.44 11.94 2.65
CA LEU A 112 8.55 13.27 2.01
C LEU A 112 7.79 14.38 2.75
N ASP A 113 8.51 15.28 3.41
CA ASP A 113 7.99 16.49 4.06
C ASP A 113 6.70 16.27 4.86
N GLU A 114 6.59 15.13 5.53
CA GLU A 114 5.41 14.72 6.30
C GLU A 114 4.14 14.53 5.46
N ILE A 115 4.26 14.61 4.13
CA ILE A 115 3.11 14.47 3.22
C ILE A 115 2.78 13.00 2.99
N THR A 116 3.80 12.16 2.83
CA THR A 116 3.62 10.73 2.61
C THR A 116 4.09 9.92 3.82
N GLN A 117 3.54 8.73 3.96
CA GLN A 117 3.86 7.80 5.03
C GLN A 117 4.29 6.47 4.43
N LEU A 118 5.14 5.76 5.16
CA LEU A 118 5.58 4.42 4.81
C LEU A 118 5.20 3.46 5.93
N THR A 119 4.35 2.51 5.62
CA THR A 119 4.00 1.43 6.55
C THR A 119 4.81 0.19 6.22
N ARG A 120 5.48 -0.38 7.22
CA ARG A 120 6.23 -1.62 7.10
C ARG A 120 5.55 -2.74 7.86
N ALA A 121 5.49 -3.90 7.23
CA ALA A 121 4.94 -5.08 7.88
C ALA A 121 5.64 -6.34 7.39
N ARG A 122 5.64 -7.37 8.23
CA ARG A 122 6.25 -8.67 7.94
C ARG A 122 5.17 -9.72 7.74
N ARG A 123 5.36 -10.56 6.75
CA ARG A 123 4.53 -11.74 6.58
C ARG A 123 4.84 -12.76 7.66
N LEU A 124 3.80 -13.30 8.28
CA LEU A 124 3.93 -14.41 9.22
C LEU A 124 4.37 -15.71 8.56
#